data_8d0e36f3c21a50c14b1ee1185c4799d7
#
_entry.id   8d0e36f3c21a50c14b1ee1185c4799d7
#
_cell.length_a   1.000
_cell.length_b   1.000
_cell.length_c   1.000
_cell.angle_alpha   90.00
_cell.angle_beta   90.00
_cell.angle_gamma   90.00
#
_symmetry.space_group_name_H-M   'P 1'
#
loop_
_entity.id
_entity.type
_entity.pdbx_description
1 polymer ?
#
loop_
_entity_poly.entity_id
_entity_poly.type
_entity_poly.pdbx_seq_one_letter_code
_entity_poly.pdbx_strand_id
1 'polypeptide(L)'
;HPGGNGVTPWKWSLDEGQGSSLQNPVGIYSVFNQKKIQLSVDNGFCSDSSEQTVVLDNFLKADFSVFEDNCPNEPVTFTSLAQGRITSHLWEFGDGGRAVSPNPSYTYTGPQQHTVYPVRYTVVDDIGCRQTAVKNINVFPSCLLSLPTAFTPNGDGKNDAFRVLNAVKAENLELLVFNRWGQQIFRTKDWKKGWDGRIKGDPQPTGVYVWLLRYTNRDTKQKIEQKGTVTLIR
;
A
#
# COMPACT_ATOMS: atom_id res chain seq x y z
N HIS A 1 32.61 -66.71 13.17
CA HIS A 1 33.24 -65.43 12.82
C HIS A 1 33.17 -65.21 11.34
N PRO A 2 33.08 -64.11 10.88
CA PRO A 2 33.34 -62.78 11.36
C PRO A 2 32.19 -61.81 11.18
N GLY A 3 32.33 -60.70 11.83
CA GLY A 3 31.52 -59.55 11.62
C GLY A 3 31.44 -59.12 10.17
N GLY A 4 30.29 -59.15 9.65
CA GLY A 4 29.90 -58.51 8.42
C GLY A 4 28.96 -57.39 8.81
N ASN A 5 29.52 -56.29 9.05
CA ASN A 5 28.80 -55.04 9.11
C ASN A 5 28.18 -54.78 7.78
N GLY A 6 26.93 -54.64 7.77
CA GLY A 6 26.39 -54.13 6.56
C GLY A 6 24.90 -53.92 6.67
N VAL A 7 24.49 -52.85 7.31
CA VAL A 7 23.26 -52.23 6.87
C VAL A 7 23.51 -51.77 5.43
N THR A 8 22.99 -52.47 4.47
CA THR A 8 23.03 -52.12 3.05
C THR A 8 21.74 -52.63 2.41
N PRO A 9 21.14 -51.89 1.53
CA PRO A 9 21.39 -50.51 1.16
C PRO A 9 20.37 -49.55 1.77
N TRP A 10 20.77 -48.34 1.99
CA TRP A 10 19.92 -47.22 2.21
C TRP A 10 18.97 -47.08 1.04
N LYS A 11 17.68 -47.05 1.25
CA LYS A 11 16.69 -46.77 0.21
C LYS A 11 15.88 -45.58 0.64
N TRP A 12 16.14 -44.45 0.01
CA TRP A 12 15.42 -43.20 0.24
C TRP A 12 14.34 -43.01 -0.80
N SER A 13 13.19 -42.56 -0.34
CA SER A 13 12.15 -41.91 -1.14
C SER A 13 12.11 -40.45 -0.71
N LEU A 14 12.42 -39.53 -1.61
CA LEU A 14 12.63 -38.13 -1.31
C LEU A 14 11.45 -37.23 -1.81
N ASP A 15 10.31 -37.82 -2.12
CA ASP A 15 9.18 -37.15 -2.75
C ASP A 15 9.46 -36.72 -4.20
N GLU A 16 8.44 -36.21 -4.93
CA GLU A 16 8.52 -35.83 -6.36
C GLU A 16 9.19 -36.91 -7.26
N GLY A 17 9.05 -38.18 -6.89
CA GLY A 17 9.62 -39.29 -7.66
C GLY A 17 11.14 -39.47 -7.52
N GLN A 18 11.80 -38.75 -6.62
CA GLN A 18 13.22 -38.87 -6.39
C GLN A 18 13.53 -40.01 -5.40
N GLY A 19 14.56 -40.77 -5.70
CA GLY A 19 15.07 -41.81 -4.83
C GLY A 19 16.59 -41.81 -4.77
N SER A 20 17.17 -42.38 -3.69
CA SER A 20 18.61 -42.47 -3.52
C SER A 20 18.98 -43.70 -2.69
N SER A 21 20.17 -44.25 -2.98
CA SER A 21 20.81 -45.31 -2.18
C SER A 21 22.04 -44.81 -1.43
N LEU A 22 22.32 -43.50 -1.44
CA LEU A 22 23.44 -42.91 -0.71
C LEU A 22 23.10 -42.82 0.78
N GLN A 23 24.09 -42.90 1.64
CA GLN A 23 23.93 -42.74 3.09
C GLN A 23 23.37 -41.33 3.43
N ASN A 24 23.86 -40.29 2.74
CA ASN A 24 23.49 -38.92 2.91
C ASN A 24 23.03 -38.33 1.54
N PRO A 25 21.79 -38.53 1.14
CA PRO A 25 21.31 -38.03 -0.14
C PRO A 25 21.03 -36.52 -0.11
N VAL A 26 21.05 -35.89 -1.28
CA VAL A 26 20.57 -34.53 -1.51
C VAL A 26 19.33 -34.59 -2.38
N GLY A 27 18.24 -34.04 -1.90
CA GLY A 27 17.01 -33.86 -2.67
C GLY A 27 16.95 -32.45 -3.30
N ILE A 28 16.50 -32.36 -4.55
CA ILE A 28 16.23 -31.09 -5.24
C ILE A 28 14.75 -31.03 -5.54
N TYR A 29 14.06 -30.00 -5.06
CA TYR A 29 12.62 -29.88 -5.18
C TYR A 29 12.24 -28.67 -6.03
N SER A 30 11.25 -28.85 -6.90
CA SER A 30 10.75 -27.83 -7.79
C SER A 30 9.58 -27.02 -7.20
N VAL A 31 8.92 -27.56 -6.18
CA VAL A 31 7.74 -26.95 -5.55
C VAL A 31 7.94 -26.85 -4.05
N PHE A 32 7.65 -25.67 -3.49
CA PHE A 32 7.63 -25.43 -2.05
C PHE A 32 6.31 -25.95 -1.46
N ASN A 33 6.41 -26.95 -0.62
CA ASN A 33 5.30 -27.53 0.17
C ASN A 33 5.86 -28.53 1.19
N GLN A 34 4.99 -29.28 1.83
CA GLN A 34 5.42 -30.41 2.65
C GLN A 34 5.96 -31.53 1.77
N LYS A 35 7.15 -32.02 2.08
CA LYS A 35 7.80 -33.16 1.42
C LYS A 35 7.86 -34.33 2.36
N LYS A 36 7.44 -35.48 1.87
CA LYS A 36 7.45 -36.73 2.59
C LYS A 36 8.72 -37.50 2.29
N ILE A 37 9.62 -37.62 3.26
CA ILE A 37 10.90 -38.30 3.11
C ILE A 37 10.84 -39.59 3.87
N GLN A 38 11.11 -40.71 3.19
CA GLN A 38 11.13 -42.04 3.79
C GLN A 38 12.50 -42.68 3.58
N LEU A 39 13.04 -43.23 4.64
CA LEU A 39 14.19 -44.10 4.64
C LEU A 39 13.74 -45.51 4.92
N SER A 40 14.16 -46.46 4.09
CA SER A 40 14.08 -47.87 4.36
C SER A 40 15.49 -48.48 4.41
N VAL A 41 15.74 -49.31 5.37
CA VAL A 41 16.99 -50.04 5.53
C VAL A 41 16.71 -51.55 5.63
N ASP A 42 17.59 -52.37 5.03
CA ASP A 42 17.45 -53.81 4.99
C ASP A 42 18.82 -54.43 5.19
N ASN A 43 18.91 -55.44 6.01
CA ASN A 43 20.16 -56.21 6.25
C ASN A 43 20.11 -57.63 5.71
N GLY A 44 19.10 -57.95 4.90
CA GLY A 44 18.87 -59.28 4.31
C GLY A 44 18.07 -60.23 5.20
N PHE A 45 17.81 -59.87 6.46
CA PHE A 45 17.03 -60.66 7.40
C PHE A 45 15.87 -59.86 7.99
N CYS A 46 16.09 -58.57 8.23
CA CYS A 46 15.11 -57.64 8.79
C CYS A 46 15.19 -56.30 8.03
N SER A 47 14.01 -55.71 7.84
CA SER A 47 13.88 -54.36 7.29
C SER A 47 13.21 -53.44 8.31
N ASP A 48 13.60 -52.19 8.27
CA ASP A 48 12.97 -51.12 9.04
C ASP A 48 12.79 -49.86 8.20
N SER A 49 11.86 -49.02 8.54
CA SER A 49 11.60 -47.79 7.82
C SER A 49 11.21 -46.64 8.75
N SER A 50 11.70 -45.45 8.41
CA SER A 50 11.35 -44.22 9.09
C SER A 50 10.85 -43.20 8.06
N GLU A 51 9.84 -42.45 8.45
CA GLU A 51 9.26 -41.40 7.62
C GLU A 51 9.31 -40.06 8.36
N GLN A 52 9.67 -39.00 7.65
CA GLN A 52 9.68 -37.64 8.14
C GLN A 52 9.08 -36.68 7.12
N THR A 53 8.25 -35.76 7.61
CA THR A 53 7.76 -34.67 6.79
C THR A 53 8.66 -33.44 6.97
N VAL A 54 9.24 -32.96 5.88
CA VAL A 54 10.02 -31.71 5.83
C VAL A 54 9.15 -30.65 5.17
N VAL A 55 8.98 -29.52 5.85
CA VAL A 55 8.27 -28.36 5.28
C VAL A 55 9.30 -27.50 4.57
N LEU A 56 9.18 -27.43 3.25
CA LEU A 56 9.93 -26.48 2.43
C LEU A 56 9.06 -25.24 2.30
N ASP A 57 9.30 -24.30 3.17
CA ASP A 57 8.60 -23.02 3.19
C ASP A 57 9.57 -21.93 2.71
N ASN A 58 9.28 -21.37 1.52
CA ASN A 58 9.92 -20.15 1.05
C ASN A 58 8.91 -19.01 1.10
N PHE A 59 8.64 -18.56 2.30
CA PHE A 59 7.76 -17.43 2.51
C PHE A 59 8.42 -16.15 2.03
N LEU A 60 7.95 -15.60 0.91
CA LEU A 60 8.30 -14.30 0.40
C LEU A 60 7.04 -13.48 0.18
N LYS A 61 6.95 -12.31 0.80
CA LYS A 61 5.83 -11.38 0.63
C LYS A 61 6.35 -9.99 0.36
N ALA A 62 5.89 -9.36 -0.71
CA ALA A 62 6.10 -7.95 -0.96
C ALA A 62 4.95 -7.14 -0.34
N ASP A 63 5.27 -6.11 0.41
CA ASP A 63 4.33 -5.09 0.89
C ASP A 63 5.11 -3.83 1.28
N PHE A 64 4.44 -2.68 1.29
CA PHE A 64 5.04 -1.41 1.69
C PHE A 64 4.02 -0.43 2.23
N SER A 65 4.46 0.56 2.98
CA SER A 65 3.66 1.69 3.43
C SER A 65 4.14 2.98 2.79
N VAL A 66 3.19 3.86 2.50
CA VAL A 66 3.39 5.20 1.95
C VAL A 66 2.13 6.02 2.20
N PHE A 67 2.23 7.33 2.27
CA PHE A 67 1.06 8.19 2.27
C PHE A 67 0.40 8.17 0.88
N GLU A 68 -0.92 7.99 0.84
CA GLU A 68 -1.66 7.94 -0.43
C GLU A 68 -1.71 9.29 -1.13
N ASP A 69 -1.92 10.38 -0.38
CA ASP A 69 -2.05 11.73 -0.92
C ASP A 69 -0.75 12.53 -0.64
N ASN A 70 -0.07 12.97 -1.71
CA ASN A 70 1.25 13.57 -1.66
C ASN A 70 1.30 14.93 -2.36
N CYS A 71 2.26 15.74 -1.91
CA CYS A 71 2.55 17.05 -2.47
C CYS A 71 3.61 16.96 -3.58
N PRO A 72 3.54 17.85 -4.57
CA PRO A 72 4.56 17.91 -5.60
C PRO A 72 5.86 18.48 -5.01
N ASN A 73 6.99 18.09 -5.59
CA ASN A 73 8.33 18.58 -5.25
C ASN A 73 8.73 18.39 -3.77
N GLU A 74 8.02 17.53 -3.06
CA GLU A 74 8.36 17.11 -1.69
C GLU A 74 8.81 15.66 -1.65
N PRO A 75 9.73 15.28 -0.76
CA PRO A 75 10.17 13.91 -0.62
C PRO A 75 9.06 13.02 -0.05
N VAL A 76 8.72 11.95 -0.76
CA VAL A 76 7.81 10.89 -0.34
C VAL A 76 8.65 9.72 0.15
N THR A 77 8.48 9.32 1.40
CA THR A 77 9.19 8.19 1.99
C THR A 77 8.38 6.90 1.79
N PHE A 78 9.01 5.90 1.22
CA PHE A 78 8.48 4.56 1.07
C PHE A 78 9.13 3.64 2.10
N THR A 79 8.33 2.89 2.84
CA THR A 79 8.82 1.97 3.85
C THR A 79 8.46 0.55 3.47
N SER A 80 9.46 -0.31 3.32
CA SER A 80 9.26 -1.73 3.07
C SER A 80 8.60 -2.41 4.27
N LEU A 81 7.56 -3.19 4.00
CA LEU A 81 6.91 -4.12 4.91
C LEU A 81 7.07 -5.56 4.41
N ALA A 82 8.02 -5.77 3.51
CA ALA A 82 8.27 -7.07 2.91
C ALA A 82 8.81 -8.07 3.95
N GLN A 83 8.47 -9.34 3.75
CA GLN A 83 8.82 -10.43 4.65
C GLN A 83 9.47 -11.56 3.86
N GLY A 84 10.43 -12.24 4.46
CA GLY A 84 11.20 -13.32 3.85
C GLY A 84 12.71 -13.06 3.87
N ARG A 85 13.49 -13.91 3.19
CA ARG A 85 14.95 -13.80 3.07
C ARG A 85 15.33 -12.91 1.87
N ILE A 86 15.04 -11.62 1.98
CA ILE A 86 15.15 -10.66 0.88
C ILE A 86 16.60 -10.30 0.61
N THR A 87 17.06 -10.45 -0.63
CA THR A 87 18.39 -10.10 -1.10
C THR A 87 18.42 -8.87 -2.00
N SER A 88 17.29 -8.55 -2.64
CA SER A 88 17.21 -7.33 -3.45
C SER A 88 15.84 -6.68 -3.44
N HIS A 89 15.85 -5.37 -3.67
CA HIS A 89 14.68 -4.51 -3.73
C HIS A 89 14.68 -3.75 -5.05
N LEU A 90 13.52 -3.61 -5.67
CA LEU A 90 13.33 -2.76 -6.84
C LEU A 90 12.02 -1.98 -6.69
N TRP A 91 12.13 -0.68 -6.75
CA TRP A 91 11.01 0.25 -6.78
C TRP A 91 10.88 0.86 -8.17
N GLU A 92 9.65 0.96 -8.66
CA GLU A 92 9.27 1.69 -9.85
C GLU A 92 8.15 2.65 -9.45
N PHE A 93 8.40 3.96 -9.57
CA PHE A 93 7.52 4.99 -8.99
C PHE A 93 6.36 5.40 -9.90
N GLY A 94 6.24 4.79 -11.08
CA GLY A 94 5.11 5.00 -11.99
C GLY A 94 5.30 6.16 -12.98
N ASP A 95 6.31 7.00 -12.80
CA ASP A 95 6.71 8.10 -13.68
C ASP A 95 8.00 7.81 -14.45
N GLY A 96 8.53 6.57 -14.33
CA GLY A 96 9.80 6.12 -14.92
C GLY A 96 10.97 6.11 -13.92
N GLY A 97 10.82 6.75 -12.75
CA GLY A 97 11.82 6.72 -11.68
C GLY A 97 11.93 5.35 -11.02
N ARG A 98 13.14 5.01 -10.52
CA ARG A 98 13.46 3.72 -9.88
C ARG A 98 14.39 3.89 -8.69
N ALA A 99 14.33 2.94 -7.75
CA ALA A 99 15.27 2.83 -6.64
C ALA A 99 15.47 1.36 -6.24
N VAL A 100 16.60 1.08 -5.55
CA VAL A 100 16.95 -0.27 -5.09
C VAL A 100 17.19 -0.36 -3.58
N SER A 101 17.04 0.75 -2.86
CA SER A 101 17.16 0.76 -1.40
C SER A 101 15.90 0.18 -0.76
N PRO A 102 15.98 -0.45 0.44
CA PRO A 102 14.80 -0.98 1.13
C PRO A 102 13.74 0.09 1.43
N ASN A 103 14.18 1.29 1.80
CA ASN A 103 13.30 2.40 2.19
C ASN A 103 13.73 3.67 1.46
N PRO A 104 13.36 3.83 0.18
CA PRO A 104 13.74 4.99 -0.61
C PRO A 104 12.91 6.22 -0.24
N SER A 105 13.50 7.38 -0.48
CA SER A 105 12.78 8.64 -0.60
C SER A 105 12.76 9.05 -2.06
N TYR A 106 11.60 9.43 -2.58
CA TYR A 106 11.42 9.83 -3.97
C TYR A 106 10.62 11.12 -4.08
N THR A 107 10.98 11.99 -5.01
CA THR A 107 10.31 13.27 -5.23
C THR A 107 9.65 13.29 -6.60
N TYR A 108 8.33 13.43 -6.62
CA TYR A 108 7.57 13.60 -7.85
C TYR A 108 7.62 15.06 -8.29
N THR A 109 7.94 15.30 -9.57
CA THR A 109 7.81 16.64 -10.16
C THR A 109 6.33 17.02 -10.19
N GLY A 110 6.03 18.31 -9.97
CA GLY A 110 4.65 18.80 -9.90
C GLY A 110 3.87 18.55 -11.20
N PRO A 111 2.84 17.70 -11.19
CA PRO A 111 1.98 17.48 -12.33
C PRO A 111 1.09 18.70 -12.58
N GLN A 112 0.67 18.90 -13.83
CA GLN A 112 -0.25 19.99 -14.19
C GLN A 112 -1.65 19.80 -13.59
N GLN A 113 -2.02 18.55 -13.31
CA GLN A 113 -3.28 18.14 -12.72
C GLN A 113 -3.07 17.01 -11.73
N HIS A 114 -4.08 16.70 -10.92
CA HIS A 114 -4.05 15.52 -10.05
C HIS A 114 -3.70 14.27 -10.85
N THR A 115 -2.63 13.61 -10.47
CA THR A 115 -2.12 12.42 -11.17
C THR A 115 -1.99 11.26 -10.19
N VAL A 116 -2.38 10.08 -10.65
CA VAL A 116 -2.25 8.82 -9.89
C VAL A 116 -1.07 8.05 -10.47
N TYR A 117 -0.10 7.72 -9.61
CA TYR A 117 1.05 6.91 -9.99
C TYR A 117 0.94 5.50 -9.40
N PRO A 118 0.97 4.43 -10.22
CA PRO A 118 1.05 3.05 -9.75
C PRO A 118 2.48 2.75 -9.33
N VAL A 119 2.74 2.77 -8.03
CA VAL A 119 4.05 2.39 -7.47
C VAL A 119 4.13 0.89 -7.35
N ARG A 120 5.16 0.33 -7.96
CA ARG A 120 5.47 -1.10 -7.94
C ARG A 120 6.70 -1.36 -7.09
N TYR A 121 6.59 -2.28 -6.15
CA TYR A 121 7.69 -2.73 -5.31
C TYR A 121 7.91 -4.22 -5.49
N THR A 122 9.06 -4.59 -6.02
CA THR A 122 9.46 -5.98 -6.26
C THR A 122 10.60 -6.35 -5.33
N VAL A 123 10.50 -7.49 -4.69
CA VAL A 123 11.55 -8.11 -3.86
C VAL A 123 11.97 -9.44 -4.44
N VAL A 124 13.23 -9.78 -4.26
CA VAL A 124 13.82 -11.07 -4.65
C VAL A 124 14.48 -11.68 -3.43
N ASP A 125 14.33 -12.99 -3.25
CA ASP A 125 14.99 -13.72 -2.18
C ASP A 125 16.33 -14.34 -2.60
N ASP A 126 16.94 -15.09 -1.68
CA ASP A 126 18.24 -15.76 -1.85
C ASP A 126 18.22 -16.93 -2.84
N ILE A 127 17.07 -17.43 -3.24
CA ILE A 127 16.90 -18.49 -4.23
C ILE A 127 16.29 -18.00 -5.56
N GLY A 128 16.12 -16.67 -5.70
CA GLY A 128 15.66 -16.03 -6.93
C GLY A 128 14.13 -15.93 -7.10
N CYS A 129 13.33 -16.31 -6.11
CA CYS A 129 11.88 -16.06 -6.14
C CYS A 129 11.58 -14.57 -6.05
N ARG A 130 10.51 -14.15 -6.74
CA ARG A 130 10.11 -12.74 -6.85
C ARG A 130 8.69 -12.55 -6.38
N GLN A 131 8.46 -11.47 -5.63
CA GLN A 131 7.13 -11.00 -5.27
C GLN A 131 7.00 -9.50 -5.52
N THR A 132 5.82 -9.07 -5.92
CA THR A 132 5.56 -7.67 -6.27
C THR A 132 4.29 -7.18 -5.60
N ALA A 133 4.36 -6.03 -4.94
CA ALA A 133 3.22 -5.27 -4.46
C ALA A 133 3.02 -4.02 -5.31
N VAL A 134 1.76 -3.63 -5.53
CA VAL A 134 1.42 -2.40 -6.27
C VAL A 134 0.45 -1.59 -5.42
N LYS A 135 0.74 -0.30 -5.24
CA LYS A 135 -0.17 0.66 -4.61
C LYS A 135 -0.22 1.94 -5.43
N ASN A 136 -1.40 2.50 -5.55
CA ASN A 136 -1.59 3.78 -6.21
C ASN A 136 -1.37 4.91 -5.22
N ILE A 137 -0.62 5.92 -5.62
CA ILE A 137 -0.47 7.16 -4.87
C ILE A 137 -0.97 8.33 -5.69
N ASN A 138 -1.52 9.31 -5.01
CA ASN A 138 -1.99 10.55 -5.61
C ASN A 138 -0.91 11.62 -5.45
N VAL A 139 -0.58 12.32 -6.52
CA VAL A 139 0.23 13.54 -6.47
C VAL A 139 -0.63 14.70 -6.98
N PHE A 140 -0.81 15.71 -6.14
CA PHE A 140 -1.61 16.88 -6.47
C PHE A 140 -0.75 17.96 -7.12
N PRO A 141 -1.32 18.85 -7.95
CA PRO A 141 -0.55 19.93 -8.57
C PRO A 141 -0.06 20.97 -7.55
N SER A 142 -0.72 21.04 -6.39
CA SER A 142 -0.37 21.92 -5.29
C SER A 142 -0.90 21.35 -3.96
N CYS A 143 -0.22 21.63 -2.86
CA CYS A 143 -0.72 21.39 -1.50
C CYS A 143 -1.05 22.69 -0.75
N LEU A 144 -1.14 23.78 -1.46
CA LEU A 144 -1.62 25.04 -0.91
C LEU A 144 -3.14 24.95 -0.70
N LEU A 145 -3.53 24.79 0.56
CA LEU A 145 -4.94 24.73 0.94
C LEU A 145 -5.65 26.05 0.57
N SER A 146 -6.76 25.94 -0.12
CA SER A 146 -7.57 27.08 -0.52
C SER A 146 -9.06 26.75 -0.51
N LEU A 147 -9.89 27.80 -0.44
CA LEU A 147 -11.33 27.70 -0.61
C LEU A 147 -11.78 28.67 -1.71
N PRO A 148 -12.71 28.24 -2.58
CA PRO A 148 -13.30 29.12 -3.59
C PRO A 148 -14.03 30.30 -2.93
N THR A 149 -14.04 31.46 -3.59
CA THR A 149 -14.83 32.61 -3.16
C THR A 149 -16.26 32.59 -3.69
N ALA A 150 -16.51 31.76 -4.72
CA ALA A 150 -17.84 31.54 -5.29
C ALA A 150 -17.93 30.12 -5.87
N PHE A 151 -19.17 29.62 -6.03
CA PHE A 151 -19.44 28.35 -6.72
C PHE A 151 -20.84 28.40 -7.41
N THR A 152 -20.97 27.56 -8.45
CA THR A 152 -22.16 27.52 -9.32
C THR A 152 -22.61 26.07 -9.49
N PRO A 153 -23.56 25.56 -8.68
CA PRO A 153 -24.06 24.18 -8.78
C PRO A 153 -25.03 24.01 -9.95
N ASN A 154 -24.50 24.08 -11.18
CA ASN A 154 -25.24 23.95 -12.44
C ASN A 154 -25.12 22.59 -13.10
N GLY A 155 -24.26 21.69 -12.56
CA GLY A 155 -24.04 20.33 -13.03
C GLY A 155 -23.10 20.21 -14.24
N ASP A 156 -22.29 21.23 -14.52
CA ASP A 156 -21.32 21.22 -15.63
C ASP A 156 -19.97 20.56 -15.26
N GLY A 157 -19.83 20.08 -14.01
CA GLY A 157 -18.62 19.47 -13.46
C GLY A 157 -17.58 20.49 -13.00
N LYS A 158 -17.87 21.80 -13.07
CA LYS A 158 -16.94 22.87 -12.67
C LYS A 158 -17.54 23.69 -11.54
N ASN A 159 -16.86 23.78 -10.42
CA ASN A 159 -17.31 24.55 -9.25
C ASN A 159 -18.75 24.25 -8.79
N ASP A 160 -19.25 23.04 -9.00
CA ASP A 160 -20.59 22.61 -8.60
C ASP A 160 -20.75 22.47 -7.09
N ALA A 161 -19.66 22.46 -6.34
CA ALA A 161 -19.68 22.35 -4.90
C ALA A 161 -18.64 23.23 -4.23
N PHE A 162 -19.02 23.86 -3.14
CA PHE A 162 -18.09 24.56 -2.25
C PHE A 162 -17.36 23.56 -1.36
N ARG A 163 -16.06 23.40 -1.57
CA ARG A 163 -15.20 22.46 -0.82
C ARG A 163 -13.80 23.04 -0.60
N VAL A 164 -13.09 22.46 0.35
CA VAL A 164 -11.66 22.74 0.53
C VAL A 164 -10.87 22.13 -0.64
N LEU A 165 -9.92 22.86 -1.16
CA LEU A 165 -9.03 22.41 -2.23
C LEU A 165 -7.63 22.15 -1.67
N ASN A 166 -6.95 21.13 -2.21
CA ASN A 166 -5.55 20.80 -1.91
C ASN A 166 -5.24 20.58 -0.41
N ALA A 167 -6.19 20.06 0.35
CA ALA A 167 -6.06 19.90 1.81
C ALA A 167 -5.27 18.62 2.20
N VAL A 168 -4.30 18.21 1.38
CA VAL A 168 -3.46 17.01 1.56
C VAL A 168 -2.73 16.98 2.91
N LYS A 169 -2.36 18.15 3.42
CA LYS A 169 -1.67 18.31 4.72
C LYS A 169 -2.60 18.64 5.88
N ALA A 170 -3.92 18.56 5.70
CA ALA A 170 -4.88 18.88 6.74
C ALA A 170 -5.39 17.63 7.44
N GLU A 171 -4.93 17.39 8.67
CA GLU A 171 -5.45 16.36 9.58
C GLU A 171 -6.61 16.91 10.41
N ASN A 172 -7.57 16.05 10.80
CA ASN A 172 -8.72 16.42 11.62
C ASN A 172 -9.52 17.63 11.07
N LEU A 173 -9.61 17.69 9.74
CA LEU A 173 -10.30 18.77 9.06
C LEU A 173 -11.79 18.77 9.38
N GLU A 174 -12.32 19.97 9.57
CA GLU A 174 -13.76 20.24 9.69
C GLU A 174 -14.11 21.53 8.96
N LEU A 175 -14.96 21.42 7.93
CA LEU A 175 -15.56 22.54 7.22
C LEU A 175 -17.02 22.67 7.64
N LEU A 176 -17.41 23.86 8.08
CA LEU A 176 -18.76 24.25 8.44
C LEU A 176 -19.22 25.38 7.51
N VAL A 177 -20.49 25.36 7.07
CA VAL A 177 -21.09 26.45 6.30
C VAL A 177 -22.35 26.91 7.02
N PHE A 178 -22.57 28.22 7.08
CA PHE A 178 -23.68 28.87 7.77
C PHE A 178 -24.42 29.81 6.83
N ASN A 179 -25.72 29.90 7.01
CA ASN A 179 -26.52 30.90 6.34
C ASN A 179 -26.42 32.28 7.06
N ARG A 180 -27.08 33.31 6.49
CA ARG A 180 -27.05 34.67 7.02
C ARG A 180 -27.68 34.84 8.42
N TRP A 181 -28.40 33.84 8.92
CA TRP A 181 -28.93 33.81 10.28
C TRP A 181 -28.05 33.08 11.28
N GLY A 182 -26.88 32.63 10.85
CA GLY A 182 -25.93 31.88 11.69
C GLY A 182 -26.30 30.40 11.87
N GLN A 183 -27.31 29.91 11.15
CA GLN A 183 -27.68 28.50 11.18
C GLN A 183 -26.66 27.69 10.38
N GLN A 184 -26.13 26.62 10.97
CA GLN A 184 -25.26 25.67 10.28
C GLN A 184 -26.08 24.85 9.27
N ILE A 185 -25.69 24.92 8.00
CA ILE A 185 -26.38 24.29 6.87
C ILE A 185 -25.61 23.16 6.25
N PHE A 186 -24.29 23.12 6.46
CA PHE A 186 -23.42 22.05 5.96
C PHE A 186 -22.26 21.80 6.92
N ARG A 187 -21.80 20.55 6.98
CA ARG A 187 -20.61 20.10 7.73
C ARG A 187 -19.98 18.92 7.04
N THR A 188 -18.65 18.95 6.92
CA THR A 188 -17.88 17.78 6.49
C THR A 188 -16.54 17.70 7.23
N LYS A 189 -16.04 16.47 7.39
CA LYS A 189 -14.68 16.18 7.84
C LYS A 189 -13.81 15.62 6.70
N ASP A 190 -14.41 15.44 5.52
CA ASP A 190 -13.76 14.96 4.31
C ASP A 190 -13.60 16.13 3.34
N TRP A 191 -12.37 16.56 3.08
CA TRP A 191 -12.09 17.70 2.22
C TRP A 191 -12.45 17.46 0.74
N LYS A 192 -12.62 16.19 0.34
CA LYS A 192 -13.09 15.82 -1.01
C LYS A 192 -14.60 16.04 -1.17
N LYS A 193 -15.35 16.16 -0.06
CA LYS A 193 -16.79 16.45 -0.05
C LYS A 193 -17.06 17.94 0.08
N GLY A 194 -17.99 18.45 -0.71
CA GLY A 194 -18.39 19.84 -0.71
C GLY A 194 -19.88 20.04 -0.52
N TRP A 195 -20.28 21.29 -0.21
CA TRP A 195 -21.66 21.72 -0.17
C TRP A 195 -22.14 22.05 -1.58
N ASP A 196 -23.18 21.39 -2.03
CA ASP A 196 -23.81 21.54 -3.36
C ASP A 196 -24.83 22.68 -3.47
N GLY A 197 -24.89 23.57 -2.48
CA GLY A 197 -25.86 24.65 -2.42
C GLY A 197 -27.28 24.20 -2.03
N ARG A 198 -27.46 23.01 -1.44
CA ARG A 198 -28.74 22.46 -0.99
C ARG A 198 -28.76 22.18 0.51
N ILE A 199 -29.93 22.17 1.11
CA ILE A 199 -30.20 21.67 2.47
C ILE A 199 -31.27 20.61 2.36
N LYS A 200 -30.95 19.35 2.72
CA LYS A 200 -31.89 18.20 2.63
C LYS A 200 -32.54 18.04 1.24
N GLY A 201 -31.81 18.40 0.18
CA GLY A 201 -32.29 18.37 -1.20
C GLY A 201 -32.89 19.70 -1.70
N ASP A 202 -33.25 20.62 -0.81
CA ASP A 202 -33.83 21.90 -1.19
C ASP A 202 -32.78 22.93 -1.59
N PRO A 203 -32.83 23.50 -2.80
CA PRO A 203 -31.92 24.53 -3.27
C PRO A 203 -31.94 25.75 -2.37
N GLN A 204 -30.77 26.23 -1.99
CA GLN A 204 -30.63 27.46 -1.23
C GLN A 204 -30.55 28.67 -2.18
N PRO A 205 -31.02 29.85 -1.74
CA PRO A 205 -31.02 31.05 -2.58
C PRO A 205 -29.59 31.51 -2.92
N THR A 206 -29.44 32.13 -4.08
CA THR A 206 -28.22 32.87 -4.44
C THR A 206 -27.92 33.90 -3.35
N GLY A 207 -26.65 33.97 -2.96
CA GLY A 207 -26.22 34.89 -1.88
C GLY A 207 -24.91 34.47 -1.23
N VAL A 208 -24.59 35.23 -0.19
CA VAL A 208 -23.34 35.04 0.57
C VAL A 208 -23.61 34.14 1.77
N TYR A 209 -22.71 33.17 1.96
CA TYR A 209 -22.69 32.22 3.06
C TYR A 209 -21.38 32.35 3.81
N VAL A 210 -21.40 32.12 5.11
CA VAL A 210 -20.21 32.17 5.97
C VAL A 210 -19.68 30.76 6.13
N TRP A 211 -18.37 30.60 6.09
CA TRP A 211 -17.75 29.31 6.37
C TRP A 211 -16.71 29.42 7.50
N LEU A 212 -16.54 28.29 8.18
CA LEU A 212 -15.51 28.10 9.20
C LEU A 212 -14.77 26.80 8.88
N LEU A 213 -13.44 26.87 8.76
CA LEU A 213 -12.55 25.74 8.53
C LEU A 213 -11.62 25.57 9.72
N ARG A 214 -11.56 24.36 10.26
CA ARG A 214 -10.61 23.94 11.29
C ARG A 214 -9.82 22.74 10.81
N TYR A 215 -8.52 22.73 11.08
CA TYR A 215 -7.68 21.58 10.80
C TYR A 215 -6.39 21.64 11.60
N THR A 216 -5.67 20.51 11.66
CA THR A 216 -4.31 20.42 12.18
C THR A 216 -3.36 20.28 10.99
N ASN A 217 -2.36 21.14 10.87
CA ASN A 217 -1.34 20.97 9.83
C ASN A 217 -0.51 19.72 10.15
N ARG A 218 -0.42 18.79 9.19
CA ARG A 218 0.25 17.49 9.33
C ARG A 218 1.73 17.63 9.71
N ASP A 219 2.42 18.59 9.12
CA ASP A 219 3.87 18.72 9.24
C ASP A 219 4.25 19.52 10.52
N THR A 220 3.53 20.59 10.81
CA THR A 220 3.83 21.48 11.96
C THR A 220 3.06 21.14 13.22
N LYS A 221 2.04 20.25 13.11
CA LYS A 221 1.08 19.90 14.19
C LYS A 221 0.31 21.10 14.76
N GLN A 222 0.37 22.24 14.09
CA GLN A 222 -0.32 23.46 14.50
C GLN A 222 -1.83 23.35 14.18
N LYS A 223 -2.69 23.69 15.14
CA LYS A 223 -4.13 23.83 14.93
C LYS A 223 -4.43 25.17 14.27
N ILE A 224 -5.16 25.12 13.18
CA ILE A 224 -5.48 26.28 12.36
C ILE A 224 -7.00 26.42 12.29
N GLU A 225 -7.48 27.63 12.50
CA GLU A 225 -8.88 28.04 12.30
C GLU A 225 -8.92 29.20 11.31
N GLN A 226 -9.72 29.07 10.29
CA GLN A 226 -9.96 30.09 9.25
C GLN A 226 -11.44 30.29 9.07
N LYS A 227 -11.85 31.50 8.75
CA LYS A 227 -13.23 31.86 8.46
C LYS A 227 -13.29 32.81 7.26
N GLY A 228 -14.40 32.79 6.58
CA GLY A 228 -14.61 33.68 5.42
C GLY A 228 -16.02 33.53 4.86
N THR A 229 -16.18 34.00 3.64
CA THR A 229 -17.46 33.97 2.93
C THR A 229 -17.29 33.27 1.58
N VAL A 230 -18.39 32.69 1.11
CA VAL A 230 -18.52 32.13 -0.23
C VAL A 230 -19.83 32.60 -0.85
N THR A 231 -19.83 32.92 -2.14
CA THR A 231 -21.00 33.30 -2.90
C THR A 231 -21.55 32.09 -3.64
N LEU A 232 -22.81 31.74 -3.38
CA LEU A 232 -23.59 30.81 -4.21
C LEU A 232 -24.20 31.57 -5.36
N ILE A 233 -23.94 31.15 -6.59
CA ILE A 233 -24.48 31.72 -7.82
C ILE A 233 -25.32 30.62 -8.51
N ARG A 234 -26.46 30.99 -9.09
CA ARG A 234 -27.37 30.10 -9.87
C ARG A 234 -27.77 30.76 -11.17
#